data_2675923b2f5a16a0307b2fa932c959cb
#
_entry.id   2675923b2f5a16a0307b2fa932c959cb
#
_cell.length_a   1.000
_cell.length_b   1.000
_cell.length_c   1.000
_cell.angle_alpha   90.00
_cell.angle_beta   90.00
_cell.angle_gamma   90.00
#
_symmetry.space_group_name_H-M   'P 1'
#
loop_
_entity.id
_entity.type
_entity.pdbx_description
1 polymer ?
#
loop_
_entity_poly.entity_id
_entity_poly.type
_entity_poly.pdbx_seq_one_letter_code
_entity_poly.pdbx_strand_id
1 'polypeptide(L)'
;MKADVLLGLQWGDEGKGKIVDVLTSKYDIIARFQGGPNAGHTLEFDGIKHVLHTIPSGIFHPGVINLIGNGVVIDPVIFEREINEIKALNIPMSELLISKKAHLILPTHKLLDAASEKAKGKEKIGSTLKGIGPTYMDKTGRNGLRVGDISAKDFKARYEKLKQKHIQLLNFYDFEYELEELEMAWFASLATLKSFDHIESEHYIHNALKENKKILAEGAQGALLDIDFGSYPFVTSSNTITAGACTGLGIAPNKIGEVFGIFKAYCTRVGSGPFPSELFDEIGDRLAKVGNEFGSTTGRARRCGWIDIPALKYAININGVTQLIMMKADVLSGIDTIKACTHYELNGEQIDYLPFEDNENLIPVYKELQGWKMDLMQLENLSQAPKAVLDYITWLEDVLETPISIVSVGPDRKQTLYR
;
A
#
# COMPACT_ATOMS: atom_id res chain seq x y z
N MET A 1 -5.59 19.57 -16.57
CA MET A 1 -6.25 18.89 -15.44
C MET A 1 -5.25 18.54 -14.34
N LYS A 2 -5.70 18.04 -13.18
CA LYS A 2 -4.86 17.56 -12.08
C LYS A 2 -5.07 16.05 -11.93
N ALA A 3 -4.08 15.37 -11.34
CA ALA A 3 -4.18 13.95 -11.00
C ALA A 3 -4.59 13.82 -9.53
N ASP A 4 -5.55 12.98 -9.24
CA ASP A 4 -5.93 12.65 -7.88
C ASP A 4 -5.05 11.53 -7.33
N VAL A 5 -4.87 11.49 -6.01
CA VAL A 5 -4.03 10.51 -5.32
C VAL A 5 -4.86 9.75 -4.32
N LEU A 6 -4.69 8.43 -4.26
CA LEU A 6 -5.31 7.57 -3.27
C LEU A 6 -4.21 6.80 -2.52
N LEU A 7 -4.17 6.94 -1.20
CA LEU A 7 -3.15 6.35 -0.36
C LEU A 7 -3.69 5.91 1.00
N GLY A 8 -2.95 5.02 1.67
CA GLY A 8 -3.25 4.58 3.03
C GLY A 8 -2.66 5.53 4.07
N LEU A 9 -3.39 5.79 5.14
CA LEU A 9 -2.98 6.71 6.21
C LEU A 9 -2.36 6.01 7.43
N GLN A 10 -2.43 4.70 7.49
CA GLN A 10 -1.94 3.89 8.62
C GLN A 10 -0.70 3.09 8.21
N TRP A 11 -0.54 1.87 8.73
CA TRP A 11 0.60 0.97 8.44
C TRP A 11 0.30 -0.03 7.30
N GLY A 12 -0.46 0.37 6.29
CA GLY A 12 -0.83 -0.48 5.17
C GLY A 12 -2.05 -1.36 5.45
N ASP A 13 -2.44 -2.14 4.43
CA ASP A 13 -3.57 -3.07 4.49
C ASP A 13 -4.93 -2.41 4.80
N GLU A 14 -5.08 -1.10 4.51
CA GLU A 14 -6.32 -0.35 4.73
C GLU A 14 -7.45 -0.74 3.75
N GLY A 15 -7.14 -1.50 2.67
CA GLY A 15 -8.13 -1.89 1.65
C GLY A 15 -8.15 -0.98 0.42
N LYS A 16 -7.00 -0.40 0.08
CA LYS A 16 -6.83 0.51 -1.07
C LYS A 16 -7.34 -0.07 -2.38
N GLY A 17 -7.02 -1.33 -2.69
CA GLY A 17 -7.43 -1.99 -3.93
C GLY A 17 -8.93 -1.94 -4.16
N LYS A 18 -9.74 -2.26 -3.14
CA LYS A 18 -11.21 -2.16 -3.23
C LYS A 18 -11.66 -0.76 -3.61
N ILE A 19 -11.12 0.27 -2.98
CA ILE A 19 -11.56 1.66 -3.23
C ILE A 19 -11.08 2.16 -4.60
N VAL A 20 -9.86 1.79 -5.03
CA VAL A 20 -9.42 2.08 -6.40
C VAL A 20 -10.37 1.44 -7.41
N ASP A 21 -10.69 0.16 -7.23
CA ASP A 21 -11.64 -0.57 -8.07
C ASP A 21 -13.01 0.13 -8.12
N VAL A 22 -13.58 0.53 -6.98
CA VAL A 22 -14.84 1.26 -6.88
C VAL A 22 -14.78 2.63 -7.60
N LEU A 23 -13.68 3.35 -7.48
CA LEU A 23 -13.51 4.67 -8.08
C LEU A 23 -13.12 4.63 -9.55
N THR A 24 -12.60 3.50 -10.04
CA THR A 24 -12.03 3.35 -11.40
C THR A 24 -12.97 3.84 -12.50
N SER A 25 -14.30 3.63 -12.36
CA SER A 25 -15.28 4.09 -13.35
C SER A 25 -15.33 5.61 -13.55
N LYS A 26 -14.73 6.39 -12.65
CA LYS A 26 -14.67 7.85 -12.70
C LYS A 26 -13.38 8.37 -13.35
N TYR A 27 -12.43 7.48 -13.69
CA TYR A 27 -11.10 7.82 -14.18
C TYR A 27 -10.80 7.17 -15.53
N ASP A 28 -9.97 7.83 -16.34
CA ASP A 28 -9.46 7.30 -17.60
C ASP A 28 -8.19 6.46 -17.39
N ILE A 29 -7.40 6.78 -16.37
CA ILE A 29 -6.10 6.15 -16.09
C ILE A 29 -5.97 5.84 -14.60
N ILE A 30 -5.60 4.60 -14.27
CA ILE A 30 -5.17 4.19 -12.92
C ILE A 30 -3.67 3.95 -12.96
N ALA A 31 -2.91 4.68 -12.14
CA ALA A 31 -1.44 4.67 -12.21
C ALA A 31 -0.81 4.31 -10.86
N ARG A 32 -0.17 3.14 -10.75
CA ARG A 32 0.63 2.76 -9.57
C ARG A 32 1.91 3.59 -9.52
N PHE A 33 2.16 4.26 -8.41
CA PHE A 33 3.29 5.19 -8.33
C PHE A 33 4.49 4.68 -7.53
N GLN A 34 4.34 3.67 -6.65
CA GLN A 34 5.44 3.15 -5.85
C GLN A 34 5.15 1.73 -5.33
N GLY A 35 6.12 1.14 -4.60
CA GLY A 35 6.05 -0.21 -4.08
C GLY A 35 6.38 -1.24 -5.16
N GLY A 36 5.90 -2.44 -4.98
CA GLY A 36 6.15 -3.56 -5.87
C GLY A 36 5.37 -4.78 -5.43
N PRO A 37 5.90 -5.99 -5.61
CA PRO A 37 5.20 -7.24 -5.27
C PRO A 37 4.99 -7.48 -3.77
N ASN A 38 5.46 -6.58 -2.90
CA ASN A 38 5.12 -6.58 -1.47
C ASN A 38 3.71 -6.07 -1.19
N ALA A 39 3.06 -5.37 -2.14
CA ALA A 39 1.65 -5.01 -2.02
C ALA A 39 0.73 -6.21 -2.21
N GLY A 40 -0.47 -6.15 -1.62
CA GLY A 40 -1.54 -7.12 -1.83
C GLY A 40 -2.88 -6.37 -1.84
N HIS A 41 -3.34 -5.98 -3.04
CA HIS A 41 -4.60 -5.28 -3.25
C HIS A 41 -5.70 -6.30 -3.57
N THR A 42 -6.47 -6.67 -2.55
CA THR A 42 -7.58 -7.60 -2.71
C THR A 42 -8.78 -6.89 -3.32
N LEU A 43 -9.31 -7.47 -4.38
CA LEU A 43 -10.55 -7.07 -5.04
C LEU A 43 -11.59 -8.17 -4.83
N GLU A 44 -12.81 -7.79 -4.45
CA GLU A 44 -13.95 -8.71 -4.35
C GLU A 44 -15.13 -8.13 -5.12
N PHE A 45 -15.53 -8.81 -6.20
CA PHE A 45 -16.59 -8.37 -7.10
C PHE A 45 -17.21 -9.56 -7.83
N ASP A 46 -18.52 -9.57 -7.96
CA ASP A 46 -19.31 -10.58 -8.71
C ASP A 46 -18.93 -12.03 -8.36
N GLY A 47 -18.66 -12.30 -7.06
CA GLY A 47 -18.27 -13.61 -6.54
C GLY A 47 -16.80 -13.98 -6.77
N ILE A 48 -16.01 -13.08 -7.39
CA ILE A 48 -14.58 -13.26 -7.62
C ILE A 48 -13.82 -12.58 -6.50
N LYS A 49 -12.79 -13.27 -5.98
CA LYS A 49 -11.79 -12.71 -5.07
C LYS A 49 -10.43 -12.85 -5.71
N HIS A 50 -9.77 -11.73 -5.96
CA HIS A 50 -8.45 -11.70 -6.59
C HIS A 50 -7.50 -10.75 -5.85
N VAL A 51 -6.21 -11.08 -5.82
CA VAL A 51 -5.18 -10.25 -5.16
C VAL A 51 -4.18 -9.77 -6.19
N LEU A 52 -4.11 -8.45 -6.36
CA LEU A 52 -3.13 -7.80 -7.22
C LEU A 52 -1.90 -7.37 -6.40
N HIS A 53 -0.72 -7.49 -6.99
CA HIS A 53 0.55 -7.13 -6.37
C HIS A 53 1.19 -5.91 -7.02
N THR A 54 1.53 -6.02 -8.30
CA THR A 54 2.20 -4.97 -9.07
C THR A 54 1.25 -4.25 -10.02
N ILE A 55 0.27 -4.97 -10.53
CA ILE A 55 -0.71 -4.48 -11.50
C ILE A 55 -1.70 -3.51 -10.82
N PRO A 56 -2.06 -2.38 -11.47
CA PRO A 56 -3.05 -1.45 -10.92
C PRO A 56 -4.44 -2.06 -10.76
N SER A 57 -5.18 -1.60 -9.76
CA SER A 57 -6.50 -2.16 -9.39
C SER A 57 -7.63 -1.86 -10.40
N GLY A 58 -7.38 -1.04 -11.41
CA GLY A 58 -8.31 -0.76 -12.51
C GLY A 58 -8.32 -1.82 -13.62
N ILE A 59 -7.51 -2.88 -13.53
CA ILE A 59 -7.25 -3.83 -14.62
C ILE A 59 -8.49 -4.55 -15.14
N PHE A 60 -9.52 -4.72 -14.31
CA PHE A 60 -10.78 -5.39 -14.68
C PHE A 60 -11.87 -4.45 -15.21
N HIS A 61 -11.54 -3.15 -15.43
CA HIS A 61 -12.50 -2.16 -15.95
C HIS A 61 -12.24 -1.86 -17.42
N PRO A 62 -13.11 -2.32 -18.36
CA PRO A 62 -12.92 -2.08 -19.77
C PRO A 62 -12.80 -0.60 -20.14
N GLY A 63 -11.86 -0.26 -21.01
CA GLY A 63 -11.64 1.11 -21.50
C GLY A 63 -10.81 2.01 -20.58
N VAL A 64 -10.40 1.53 -19.41
CA VAL A 64 -9.51 2.24 -18.49
C VAL A 64 -8.06 1.81 -18.77
N ILE A 65 -7.15 2.77 -18.79
CA ILE A 65 -5.71 2.52 -18.95
C ILE A 65 -5.08 2.29 -17.59
N ASN A 66 -4.32 1.21 -17.46
CA ASN A 66 -3.58 0.89 -16.25
C ASN A 66 -2.10 1.16 -16.50
N LEU A 67 -1.45 1.90 -15.62
CA LEU A 67 -0.05 2.31 -15.76
C LEU A 67 0.78 1.90 -14.54
N ILE A 68 1.86 1.15 -14.79
CA ILE A 68 2.90 0.93 -13.80
C ILE A 68 3.95 2.04 -13.95
N GLY A 69 4.00 2.95 -12.98
CA GLY A 69 4.89 4.12 -12.98
C GLY A 69 6.35 3.80 -12.68
N ASN A 70 7.21 4.78 -12.88
CA ASN A 70 8.66 4.65 -12.68
C ASN A 70 9.08 4.46 -11.20
N GLY A 71 8.20 4.78 -10.26
CA GLY A 71 8.47 4.55 -8.84
C GLY A 71 8.26 3.11 -8.40
N VAL A 72 7.58 2.29 -9.20
CA VAL A 72 7.35 0.87 -8.91
C VAL A 72 8.60 0.04 -9.20
N VAL A 73 8.82 -1.02 -8.39
CA VAL A 73 9.84 -2.04 -8.65
C VAL A 73 9.16 -3.36 -9.05
N ILE A 74 9.61 -3.97 -10.14
CA ILE A 74 8.93 -5.10 -10.79
C ILE A 74 9.78 -6.37 -10.67
N ASP A 75 9.22 -7.42 -10.07
CA ASP A 75 9.76 -8.79 -10.18
C ASP A 75 9.11 -9.46 -11.42
N PRO A 76 9.87 -9.75 -12.49
CA PRO A 76 9.33 -10.36 -13.70
C PRO A 76 8.60 -11.69 -13.45
N VAL A 77 9.09 -12.51 -12.52
CA VAL A 77 8.50 -13.82 -12.19
C VAL A 77 7.12 -13.63 -11.52
N ILE A 78 7.02 -12.69 -10.57
CA ILE A 78 5.75 -12.39 -9.90
C ILE A 78 4.79 -11.73 -10.88
N PHE A 79 5.29 -10.83 -11.73
CA PHE A 79 4.49 -10.16 -12.77
C PHE A 79 3.90 -11.17 -13.75
N GLU A 80 4.70 -12.12 -14.26
CA GLU A 80 4.21 -13.18 -15.16
C GLU A 80 3.13 -14.04 -14.49
N ARG A 81 3.35 -14.44 -13.23
CA ARG A 81 2.35 -15.18 -12.47
C ARG A 81 1.05 -14.40 -12.34
N GLU A 82 1.12 -13.13 -11.96
CA GLU A 82 -0.03 -12.22 -11.80
C GLU A 82 -0.82 -12.08 -13.11
N ILE A 83 -0.14 -11.91 -14.25
CA ILE A 83 -0.76 -11.88 -15.58
C ILE A 83 -1.46 -13.20 -15.91
N ASN A 84 -0.84 -14.34 -15.61
CA ASN A 84 -1.42 -15.64 -15.88
C ASN A 84 -2.65 -15.91 -14.98
N GLU A 85 -2.61 -15.51 -13.74
CA GLU A 85 -3.75 -15.59 -12.81
C GLU A 85 -4.93 -14.71 -13.28
N ILE A 86 -4.68 -13.49 -13.76
CA ILE A 86 -5.72 -12.61 -14.36
C ILE A 86 -6.32 -13.26 -15.61
N LYS A 87 -5.50 -13.77 -16.52
CA LYS A 87 -5.98 -14.46 -17.75
C LYS A 87 -6.83 -15.68 -17.43
N ALA A 88 -6.50 -16.43 -16.36
CA ALA A 88 -7.23 -17.61 -15.94
C ALA A 88 -8.66 -17.30 -15.45
N LEU A 89 -8.95 -16.04 -15.07
CA LEU A 89 -10.30 -15.60 -14.70
C LEU A 89 -11.23 -15.50 -15.91
N ASN A 90 -10.72 -15.54 -17.14
CA ASN A 90 -11.48 -15.34 -18.38
C ASN A 90 -12.27 -14.02 -18.42
N ILE A 91 -11.78 -12.99 -17.74
CA ILE A 91 -12.30 -11.62 -17.78
C ILE A 91 -11.41 -10.82 -18.72
N PRO A 92 -11.96 -9.98 -19.62
CA PRO A 92 -11.14 -9.10 -20.44
C PRO A 92 -10.25 -8.21 -19.58
N MET A 93 -8.95 -8.28 -19.80
CA MET A 93 -7.97 -7.40 -19.15
C MET A 93 -7.91 -6.08 -19.92
N SER A 94 -7.97 -4.97 -19.19
CA SER A 94 -7.78 -3.64 -19.76
C SER A 94 -6.34 -3.38 -20.17
N GLU A 95 -6.12 -2.31 -20.94
CA GLU A 95 -4.79 -1.89 -21.37
C GLU A 95 -3.86 -1.70 -20.19
N LEU A 96 -2.64 -2.27 -20.28
CA LEU A 96 -1.59 -2.15 -19.27
C LEU A 96 -0.32 -1.61 -19.90
N LEU A 97 0.08 -0.42 -19.46
CA LEU A 97 1.30 0.28 -19.88
C LEU A 97 2.35 0.21 -18.76
N ILE A 98 3.62 0.09 -19.12
CA ILE A 98 4.70 -0.03 -18.17
C ILE A 98 5.74 1.06 -18.43
N SER A 99 6.12 1.78 -17.38
CA SER A 99 7.21 2.78 -17.49
C SER A 99 8.54 2.10 -17.81
N LYS A 100 9.22 2.56 -18.87
CA LYS A 100 10.61 2.17 -19.15
C LYS A 100 11.56 2.42 -17.98
N LYS A 101 11.23 3.38 -17.11
CA LYS A 101 12.04 3.80 -15.96
C LYS A 101 11.76 3.02 -14.68
N ALA A 102 10.75 2.14 -14.65
CA ALA A 102 10.52 1.23 -13.53
C ALA A 102 11.71 0.27 -13.35
N HIS A 103 12.10 -0.01 -12.10
CA HIS A 103 13.26 -0.85 -11.82
C HIS A 103 12.89 -2.31 -11.74
N LEU A 104 13.83 -3.18 -12.15
CA LEU A 104 13.70 -4.63 -12.08
C LEU A 104 14.24 -5.15 -10.75
N ILE A 105 13.47 -6.01 -10.10
CA ILE A 105 13.93 -6.81 -8.97
C ILE A 105 14.66 -8.02 -9.56
N LEU A 106 15.95 -8.15 -9.27
CA LEU A 106 16.76 -9.29 -9.67
C LEU A 106 16.64 -10.44 -8.66
N PRO A 107 16.92 -11.68 -9.04
CA PRO A 107 17.02 -12.80 -8.08
C PRO A 107 17.94 -12.48 -6.90
N THR A 108 19.09 -11.86 -7.18
CA THR A 108 20.05 -11.47 -6.16
C THR A 108 19.56 -10.40 -5.19
N HIS A 109 18.61 -9.53 -5.57
CA HIS A 109 17.95 -8.62 -4.63
C HIS A 109 17.14 -9.39 -3.57
N LYS A 110 16.44 -10.47 -3.96
CA LYS A 110 15.69 -11.32 -3.01
C LYS A 110 16.63 -12.04 -2.05
N LEU A 111 17.76 -12.52 -2.55
CA LEU A 111 18.79 -13.17 -1.73
C LEU A 111 19.42 -12.19 -0.73
N LEU A 112 19.74 -10.95 -1.16
CA LEU A 112 20.25 -9.91 -0.27
C LEU A 112 19.23 -9.50 0.80
N ASP A 113 17.96 -9.42 0.45
CA ASP A 113 16.88 -9.14 1.39
C ASP A 113 16.80 -10.25 2.46
N ALA A 114 16.82 -11.52 2.03
CA ALA A 114 16.79 -12.67 2.94
C ALA A 114 18.05 -12.77 3.82
N ALA A 115 19.23 -12.56 3.26
CA ALA A 115 20.50 -12.58 3.97
C ALA A 115 20.58 -11.47 5.03
N SER A 116 20.22 -10.24 4.66
CA SER A 116 20.20 -9.09 5.57
C SER A 116 19.19 -9.28 6.70
N GLU A 117 17.99 -9.78 6.39
CA GLU A 117 16.96 -10.00 7.39
C GLU A 117 17.34 -11.13 8.36
N LYS A 118 18.00 -12.22 7.85
CA LYS A 118 18.56 -13.28 8.70
C LYS A 118 19.63 -12.74 9.64
N ALA A 119 20.53 -11.89 9.12
CA ALA A 119 21.65 -11.35 9.90
C ALA A 119 21.21 -10.43 11.05
N LYS A 120 20.06 -9.75 10.94
CA LYS A 120 19.50 -8.90 11.99
C LYS A 120 19.02 -9.68 13.23
N GLY A 121 18.79 -10.98 13.13
CA GLY A 121 18.38 -11.81 14.25
C GLY A 121 17.10 -11.29 14.94
N LYS A 122 17.21 -10.80 16.17
CA LYS A 122 16.06 -10.25 16.94
C LYS A 122 15.61 -8.86 16.45
N GLU A 123 16.48 -8.12 15.78
CA GLU A 123 16.22 -6.78 15.24
C GLU A 123 15.59 -6.80 13.83
N LYS A 124 14.96 -7.92 13.45
CA LYS A 124 14.28 -8.06 12.17
C LYS A 124 13.24 -6.97 11.96
N ILE A 125 13.27 -6.34 10.79
CA ILE A 125 12.25 -5.38 10.37
C ILE A 125 10.93 -6.09 10.03
N GLY A 126 11.01 -7.35 9.61
CA GLY A 126 9.87 -8.13 9.16
C GLY A 126 9.65 -7.99 7.65
N SER A 127 10.73 -7.93 6.87
CA SER A 127 10.70 -7.87 5.41
C SER A 127 9.80 -8.96 4.80
N THR A 128 9.20 -8.65 3.65
CA THR A 128 8.45 -9.62 2.84
C THR A 128 9.34 -10.55 2.03
N LEU A 129 10.67 -10.38 2.08
CA LEU A 129 11.69 -11.13 1.35
C LEU A 129 11.49 -11.09 -0.19
N LYS A 130 10.92 -10.00 -0.68
CA LYS A 130 10.65 -9.77 -2.11
C LYS A 130 11.74 -8.95 -2.81
N GLY A 131 12.82 -8.60 -2.10
CA GLY A 131 13.92 -7.82 -2.65
C GLY A 131 13.63 -6.33 -2.82
N ILE A 132 12.60 -5.81 -2.17
CA ILE A 132 12.17 -4.42 -2.30
C ILE A 132 13.27 -3.46 -1.85
N GLY A 133 13.77 -3.62 -0.61
CA GLY A 133 14.83 -2.79 -0.05
C GLY A 133 16.08 -2.74 -0.91
N PRO A 134 16.71 -3.88 -1.23
CA PRO A 134 17.91 -3.93 -2.07
C PRO A 134 17.68 -3.33 -3.47
N THR A 135 16.49 -3.44 -4.07
CA THR A 135 16.20 -2.82 -5.37
C THR A 135 16.13 -1.29 -5.26
N TYR A 136 15.51 -0.74 -4.21
CA TYR A 136 15.52 0.71 -3.98
C TYR A 136 16.91 1.23 -3.60
N MET A 137 17.74 0.44 -2.89
CA MET A 137 19.15 0.77 -2.64
C MET A 137 19.90 0.92 -3.96
N ASP A 138 19.75 0.01 -4.90
CA ASP A 138 20.39 0.11 -6.21
C ASP A 138 19.81 1.23 -7.07
N LYS A 139 18.51 1.49 -7.00
CA LYS A 139 17.90 2.67 -7.65
C LYS A 139 18.57 3.97 -7.18
N THR A 140 18.67 4.16 -5.88
CA THR A 140 19.29 5.36 -5.28
C THR A 140 20.80 5.37 -5.49
N GLY A 141 21.46 4.21 -5.43
CA GLY A 141 22.87 3.99 -5.74
C GLY A 141 23.21 4.08 -7.23
N ARG A 142 22.23 4.25 -8.12
CA ARG A 142 22.39 4.40 -9.58
C ARG A 142 23.01 3.17 -10.25
N ASN A 143 22.71 1.96 -9.73
CA ASN A 143 23.20 0.69 -10.24
C ASN A 143 22.09 -0.18 -10.85
N GLY A 144 20.82 0.10 -10.48
CA GLY A 144 19.69 -0.75 -10.81
C GLY A 144 19.41 -0.86 -12.32
N LEU A 145 18.86 -1.99 -12.72
CA LEU A 145 18.34 -2.21 -14.08
C LEU A 145 16.88 -1.75 -14.17
N ARG A 146 16.52 -1.20 -15.31
CA ARG A 146 15.17 -0.69 -15.60
C ARG A 146 14.49 -1.53 -16.67
N VAL A 147 13.18 -1.45 -16.74
CA VAL A 147 12.38 -2.13 -17.77
C VAL A 147 12.87 -1.79 -19.17
N GLY A 148 13.17 -0.53 -19.45
CA GLY A 148 13.69 -0.11 -20.77
C GLY A 148 15.04 -0.73 -21.15
N ASP A 149 15.84 -1.15 -20.16
CA ASP A 149 17.14 -1.79 -20.42
C ASP A 149 17.00 -3.20 -21.03
N ILE A 150 15.86 -3.88 -20.84
CA ILE A 150 15.64 -5.26 -21.31
C ILE A 150 15.87 -5.41 -22.82
N SER A 151 15.61 -4.34 -23.58
CA SER A 151 15.79 -4.31 -25.04
C SER A 151 17.19 -3.87 -25.48
N ALA A 152 18.06 -3.49 -24.55
CA ALA A 152 19.42 -3.06 -24.88
C ALA A 152 20.32 -4.26 -25.28
N LYS A 153 21.18 -4.07 -26.26
CA LYS A 153 22.10 -5.11 -26.75
C LYS A 153 23.05 -5.63 -25.67
N ASP A 154 23.41 -4.79 -24.74
CA ASP A 154 24.32 -5.06 -23.62
C ASP A 154 23.59 -5.42 -22.31
N PHE A 155 22.26 -5.67 -22.35
CA PHE A 155 21.46 -5.97 -21.16
C PHE A 155 22.06 -7.11 -20.31
N LYS A 156 22.44 -8.22 -20.96
CA LYS A 156 23.02 -9.37 -20.25
C LYS A 156 24.33 -9.00 -19.54
N ALA A 157 25.17 -8.20 -20.19
CA ALA A 157 26.43 -7.75 -19.59
C ALA A 157 26.18 -6.83 -18.38
N ARG A 158 25.18 -5.92 -18.46
CA ARG A 158 24.77 -5.09 -17.32
C ARG A 158 24.20 -5.91 -16.18
N TYR A 159 23.41 -6.93 -16.49
CA TYR A 159 22.88 -7.88 -15.50
C TYR A 159 24.01 -8.59 -14.76
N GLU A 160 24.96 -9.19 -15.50
CA GLU A 160 26.11 -9.89 -14.92
C GLU A 160 26.96 -8.98 -14.03
N LYS A 161 27.21 -7.74 -14.47
CA LYS A 161 27.94 -6.76 -13.67
C LYS A 161 27.25 -6.47 -12.32
N LEU A 162 25.93 -6.30 -12.33
CA LEU A 162 25.17 -6.03 -11.12
C LEU A 162 25.08 -7.28 -10.23
N LYS A 163 24.87 -8.46 -10.84
CA LYS A 163 24.90 -9.75 -10.13
C LYS A 163 26.21 -9.97 -9.39
N GLN A 164 27.37 -9.72 -10.04
CA GLN A 164 28.68 -9.88 -9.40
C GLN A 164 28.86 -8.96 -8.19
N LYS A 165 28.40 -7.72 -8.27
CA LYS A 165 28.36 -6.80 -7.11
C LYS A 165 27.52 -7.40 -5.97
N HIS A 166 26.35 -7.96 -6.26
CA HIS A 166 25.49 -8.56 -5.24
C HIS A 166 26.10 -9.83 -4.64
N ILE A 167 26.75 -10.65 -5.43
CA ILE A 167 27.47 -11.85 -4.94
C ILE A 167 28.59 -11.43 -3.97
N GLN A 168 29.35 -10.35 -4.29
CA GLN A 168 30.34 -9.82 -3.36
C GLN A 168 29.73 -9.41 -2.04
N LEU A 169 28.55 -8.76 -2.06
CA LEU A 169 27.82 -8.37 -0.84
C LEU A 169 27.29 -9.59 -0.08
N LEU A 170 26.75 -10.60 -0.78
CA LEU A 170 26.27 -11.85 -0.17
C LEU A 170 27.38 -12.61 0.56
N ASN A 171 28.60 -12.55 0.07
CA ASN A 171 29.76 -13.18 0.72
C ASN A 171 30.11 -12.62 2.11
N PHE A 172 29.58 -11.44 2.49
CA PHE A 172 29.71 -10.91 3.85
C PHE A 172 28.69 -11.48 4.83
N TYR A 173 27.66 -12.20 4.33
CA TYR A 173 26.63 -12.82 5.14
C TYR A 173 26.88 -14.31 5.32
N ASP A 174 26.60 -14.83 6.49
CA ASP A 174 26.49 -16.28 6.73
C ASP A 174 25.14 -16.79 6.20
N PHE A 175 25.06 -16.90 4.85
CA PHE A 175 23.82 -17.20 4.13
C PHE A 175 24.09 -18.11 2.93
N GLU A 176 23.58 -19.33 3.00
CA GLU A 176 23.59 -20.28 1.89
C GLU A 176 22.43 -19.98 0.95
N TYR A 177 22.66 -20.06 -0.36
CA TYR A 177 21.65 -19.78 -1.38
C TYR A 177 21.89 -20.55 -2.68
N GLU A 178 20.80 -20.78 -3.40
CA GLU A 178 20.78 -21.34 -4.75
C GLU A 178 20.32 -20.21 -5.70
N LEU A 179 21.15 -19.88 -6.70
CA LEU A 179 20.87 -18.77 -7.62
C LEU A 179 20.41 -19.25 -9.00
N GLU A 180 20.91 -20.38 -9.48
CA GLU A 180 20.77 -20.81 -10.88
C GLU A 180 19.30 -20.95 -11.31
N GLU A 181 18.49 -21.67 -10.54
CA GLU A 181 17.07 -21.86 -10.83
C GLU A 181 16.30 -20.55 -10.78
N LEU A 182 16.60 -19.68 -9.80
CA LEU A 182 15.97 -18.36 -9.69
C LEU A 182 16.29 -17.47 -10.89
N GLU A 183 17.52 -17.55 -11.38
CA GLU A 183 18.02 -16.80 -12.53
C GLU A 183 17.37 -17.29 -13.84
N MET A 184 17.28 -18.62 -14.01
CA MET A 184 16.61 -19.23 -15.17
C MET A 184 15.13 -18.79 -15.25
N ALA A 185 14.38 -18.90 -14.15
CA ALA A 185 13.00 -18.48 -14.08
C ALA A 185 12.84 -16.97 -14.36
N TRP A 186 13.75 -16.16 -13.81
CA TRP A 186 13.74 -14.71 -14.01
C TRP A 186 13.96 -14.33 -15.49
N PHE A 187 14.93 -14.92 -16.18
CA PHE A 187 15.17 -14.66 -17.61
C PHE A 187 14.01 -15.14 -18.48
N ALA A 188 13.40 -16.29 -18.16
CA ALA A 188 12.24 -16.81 -18.87
C ALA A 188 11.05 -15.84 -18.78
N SER A 189 10.77 -15.31 -17.58
CA SER A 189 9.63 -14.41 -17.34
C SER A 189 9.78 -13.03 -18.00
N LEU A 190 10.98 -12.61 -18.42
CA LEU A 190 11.17 -11.40 -19.21
C LEU A 190 10.39 -11.40 -20.52
N ALA A 191 10.05 -12.56 -21.10
CA ALA A 191 9.26 -12.66 -22.32
C ALA A 191 7.84 -12.08 -22.09
N THR A 192 7.23 -12.42 -20.98
CA THR A 192 5.91 -11.87 -20.59
C THR A 192 5.99 -10.36 -20.38
N LEU A 193 7.00 -9.87 -19.68
CA LEU A 193 7.16 -8.44 -19.47
C LEU A 193 7.35 -7.68 -20.79
N LYS A 194 8.13 -8.24 -21.73
CA LYS A 194 8.35 -7.67 -23.08
C LYS A 194 7.10 -7.64 -23.97
N SER A 195 6.07 -8.43 -23.66
CA SER A 195 4.83 -8.46 -24.45
C SER A 195 3.91 -7.27 -24.18
N PHE A 196 4.24 -6.43 -23.21
CA PHE A 196 3.49 -5.21 -22.90
C PHE A 196 4.20 -3.98 -23.44
N ASP A 197 3.42 -2.88 -23.63
CA ASP A 197 3.94 -1.62 -24.10
C ASP A 197 4.76 -0.91 -23.03
N HIS A 198 6.04 -0.68 -23.34
CA HIS A 198 6.98 0.07 -22.49
C HIS A 198 7.04 1.52 -22.96
N ILE A 199 6.61 2.45 -22.11
CA ILE A 199 6.43 3.85 -22.46
C ILE A 199 7.31 4.80 -21.64
N GLU A 200 7.47 6.04 -22.12
CA GLU A 200 7.96 7.19 -21.38
C GLU A 200 6.80 7.74 -20.53
N SER A 201 6.59 7.16 -19.36
CA SER A 201 5.36 7.34 -18.58
C SER A 201 5.11 8.78 -18.15
N GLU A 202 6.14 9.56 -17.83
CA GLU A 202 6.02 10.97 -17.46
C GLU A 202 5.51 11.84 -18.63
N HIS A 203 5.95 11.55 -19.84
CA HIS A 203 5.44 12.24 -21.04
C HIS A 203 4.00 11.85 -21.34
N TYR A 204 3.69 10.55 -21.19
CA TYR A 204 2.33 10.04 -21.38
C TYR A 204 1.35 10.71 -20.40
N ILE A 205 1.65 10.70 -19.11
CA ILE A 205 0.84 11.34 -18.06
C ILE A 205 0.69 12.85 -18.31
N HIS A 206 1.78 13.53 -18.67
CA HIS A 206 1.74 14.96 -18.95
C HIS A 206 0.79 15.30 -20.13
N ASN A 207 0.83 14.51 -21.20
CA ASN A 207 -0.07 14.67 -22.34
C ASN A 207 -1.53 14.34 -21.96
N ALA A 208 -1.76 13.25 -21.23
CA ALA A 208 -3.08 12.88 -20.75
C ALA A 208 -3.72 14.02 -19.89
N LEU A 209 -2.95 14.64 -19.00
CA LEU A 209 -3.42 15.78 -18.22
C LEU A 209 -3.74 17.02 -19.08
N LYS A 210 -3.00 17.25 -20.17
CA LYS A 210 -3.31 18.31 -21.17
C LYS A 210 -4.60 18.02 -21.93
N GLU A 211 -4.84 16.75 -22.25
CA GLU A 211 -6.06 16.26 -22.91
C GLU A 211 -7.26 16.16 -21.97
N ASN A 212 -7.12 16.64 -20.72
CA ASN A 212 -8.14 16.59 -19.68
C ASN A 212 -8.55 15.16 -19.25
N LYS A 213 -7.68 14.18 -19.43
CA LYS A 213 -7.87 12.84 -18.87
C LYS A 213 -7.83 12.86 -17.35
N LYS A 214 -8.73 12.11 -16.72
CA LYS A 214 -8.78 11.92 -15.28
C LYS A 214 -7.83 10.80 -14.88
N ILE A 215 -6.90 11.10 -13.98
CA ILE A 215 -5.88 10.17 -13.51
C ILE A 215 -6.03 9.95 -12.02
N LEU A 216 -6.09 8.70 -11.59
CA LEU A 216 -5.96 8.30 -10.19
C LEU A 216 -4.60 7.66 -9.95
N ALA A 217 -3.78 8.29 -9.13
CA ALA A 217 -2.52 7.73 -8.67
C ALA A 217 -2.77 6.77 -7.49
N GLU A 218 -2.53 5.49 -7.71
CA GLU A 218 -2.75 4.43 -6.74
C GLU A 218 -1.50 4.17 -5.91
N GLY A 219 -1.59 4.40 -4.59
CA GLY A 219 -0.53 4.10 -3.63
C GLY A 219 -0.54 2.66 -3.13
N ALA A 220 0.56 2.25 -2.56
CA ALA A 220 0.72 0.97 -1.88
C ALA A 220 1.28 1.19 -0.46
N GLN A 221 1.16 0.21 0.43
CA GLN A 221 1.49 0.32 1.85
C GLN A 221 0.66 1.43 2.52
N GLY A 222 1.23 2.22 3.44
CA GLY A 222 0.55 3.33 4.11
C GLY A 222 1.53 4.40 4.54
N ALA A 223 1.04 5.60 4.86
CA ALA A 223 1.85 6.77 5.18
C ALA A 223 2.80 6.54 6.36
N LEU A 224 2.38 5.76 7.37
CA LEU A 224 3.23 5.44 8.53
C LEU A 224 4.30 4.38 8.23
N LEU A 225 4.35 3.87 6.98
CA LEU A 225 5.42 3.02 6.45
C LEU A 225 6.30 3.76 5.43
N ASP A 226 6.15 5.08 5.26
CA ASP A 226 6.99 5.88 4.35
C ASP A 226 8.46 5.84 4.81
N ILE A 227 9.39 5.80 3.84
CA ILE A 227 10.83 5.69 4.13
C ILE A 227 11.36 6.90 4.90
N ASP A 228 10.82 8.10 4.66
CA ASP A 228 11.28 9.35 5.25
C ASP A 228 10.44 9.76 6.46
N PHE A 229 9.12 9.56 6.40
CA PHE A 229 8.15 10.09 7.37
C PHE A 229 7.41 9.00 8.18
N GLY A 230 7.67 7.74 7.91
CA GLY A 230 7.08 6.62 8.65
C GLY A 230 7.81 6.32 9.96
N SER A 231 7.39 5.24 10.60
CA SER A 231 7.96 4.74 11.88
C SER A 231 9.31 4.02 11.67
N TYR A 232 10.31 4.75 11.19
CA TYR A 232 11.66 4.25 10.92
C TYR A 232 12.28 3.59 12.17
N PRO A 233 13.01 2.45 12.07
CA PRO A 233 13.40 1.74 10.83
C PRO A 233 12.34 0.74 10.31
N PHE A 234 11.18 0.63 10.94
CA PHE A 234 10.12 -0.32 10.61
C PHE A 234 9.20 0.22 9.53
N VAL A 235 9.77 0.48 8.35
CA VAL A 235 9.13 1.11 7.18
C VAL A 235 9.39 0.33 5.90
N THR A 236 8.70 0.68 4.81
CA THR A 236 9.07 0.22 3.47
C THR A 236 10.15 1.13 2.88
N SER A 237 10.82 0.67 1.83
CA SER A 237 11.93 1.42 1.20
C SER A 237 11.46 2.40 0.11
N SER A 238 10.19 2.76 0.09
CA SER A 238 9.62 3.68 -0.91
C SER A 238 8.84 4.82 -0.26
N ASN A 239 8.65 5.91 -1.01
CA ASN A 239 7.80 7.02 -0.58
C ASN A 239 6.34 6.69 -0.82
N THR A 240 5.62 6.43 0.27
CA THR A 240 4.20 6.03 0.28
C THR A 240 3.25 7.22 0.37
N ILE A 241 3.77 8.41 0.63
CA ILE A 241 3.04 9.66 0.76
C ILE A 241 2.73 10.30 -0.60
N THR A 242 1.92 11.36 -0.61
CA THR A 242 1.52 12.10 -1.83
C THR A 242 2.70 12.56 -2.67
N ALA A 243 3.81 12.99 -2.05
CA ALA A 243 5.05 13.35 -2.75
C ALA A 243 5.61 12.17 -3.57
N GLY A 244 5.39 10.93 -3.13
CA GLY A 244 5.74 9.72 -3.87
C GLY A 244 5.01 9.59 -5.20
N ALA A 245 3.78 10.10 -5.33
CA ALA A 245 3.07 10.16 -6.61
C ALA A 245 3.76 11.14 -7.58
N CYS A 246 4.25 12.26 -7.08
CA CYS A 246 5.01 13.22 -7.89
C CYS A 246 6.28 12.59 -8.47
N THR A 247 7.09 11.94 -7.65
CA THR A 247 8.35 11.32 -8.06
C THR A 247 8.16 10.02 -8.82
N GLY A 248 7.14 9.23 -8.44
CA GLY A 248 6.86 7.91 -9.01
C GLY A 248 6.13 7.92 -10.35
N LEU A 249 5.53 9.06 -10.74
CA LEU A 249 4.84 9.23 -12.03
C LEU A 249 5.39 10.41 -12.85
N GLY A 250 6.28 11.22 -12.27
CA GLY A 250 6.79 12.42 -12.93
C GLY A 250 5.75 13.54 -13.02
N ILE A 251 4.90 13.69 -12.00
CA ILE A 251 3.85 14.72 -11.91
C ILE A 251 4.39 15.91 -11.11
N ALA A 252 4.21 17.12 -11.63
CA ALA A 252 4.56 18.33 -10.88
C ALA A 252 3.64 18.49 -9.64
N PRO A 253 4.16 18.92 -8.47
CA PRO A 253 3.35 19.03 -7.23
C PRO A 253 2.07 19.86 -7.38
N ASN A 254 2.10 20.94 -8.15
CA ASN A 254 0.92 21.78 -8.42
C ASN A 254 -0.11 21.14 -9.37
N LYS A 255 0.16 19.93 -9.86
CA LYS A 255 -0.75 19.10 -10.68
C LYS A 255 -1.40 17.98 -9.87
N ILE A 256 -1.18 17.92 -8.57
CA ILE A 256 -1.94 17.07 -7.66
C ILE A 256 -3.31 17.73 -7.41
N GLY A 257 -4.37 16.92 -7.54
CA GLY A 257 -5.77 17.28 -7.31
C GLY A 257 -6.24 16.87 -5.93
N GLU A 258 -7.33 16.07 -5.88
CA GLU A 258 -7.82 15.51 -4.64
C GLU A 258 -6.85 14.46 -4.09
N VAL A 259 -6.73 14.42 -2.78
CA VAL A 259 -5.95 13.41 -2.06
C VAL A 259 -6.88 12.61 -1.16
N PHE A 260 -7.19 11.39 -1.57
CA PHE A 260 -8.02 10.45 -0.83
C PHE A 260 -7.18 9.68 0.17
N GLY A 261 -7.40 9.93 1.45
CA GLY A 261 -6.76 9.22 2.55
C GLY A 261 -7.62 8.04 3.02
N ILE A 262 -7.12 6.82 2.90
CA ILE A 262 -7.83 5.62 3.35
C ILE A 262 -7.33 5.21 4.73
N PHE A 263 -8.25 4.96 5.65
CA PHE A 263 -7.97 4.42 6.98
C PHE A 263 -9.02 3.38 7.39
N LYS A 264 -8.65 2.45 8.25
CA LYS A 264 -9.62 1.54 8.91
C LYS A 264 -10.24 2.23 10.12
N ALA A 265 -11.45 1.87 10.45
CA ALA A 265 -12.12 2.31 11.67
C ALA A 265 -11.40 1.90 12.98
N TYR A 266 -10.30 1.14 12.88
CA TYR A 266 -9.35 0.74 13.91
C TYR A 266 -7.95 0.67 13.29
N CYS A 267 -6.91 0.38 14.06
CA CYS A 267 -5.55 0.26 13.55
C CYS A 267 -5.12 -1.20 13.41
N THR A 268 -4.29 -1.47 12.39
CA THR A 268 -3.58 -2.74 12.26
C THR A 268 -2.15 -2.53 11.80
N ARG A 269 -1.24 -3.42 12.24
CA ARG A 269 0.16 -3.39 11.83
C ARG A 269 0.69 -4.80 11.60
N VAL A 270 1.48 -5.00 10.55
CA VAL A 270 2.25 -6.23 10.32
C VAL A 270 3.70 -6.01 10.73
N GLY A 271 4.29 -6.98 11.43
CA GLY A 271 5.70 -6.93 11.83
C GLY A 271 5.97 -6.06 13.05
N SER A 272 7.24 -5.73 13.23
CA SER A 272 7.75 -4.99 14.38
C SER A 272 7.51 -3.48 14.26
N GLY A 273 7.87 -2.75 15.32
CA GLY A 273 7.80 -1.29 15.41
C GLY A 273 6.68 -0.77 16.26
N PRO A 274 6.64 0.55 16.52
CA PRO A 274 5.73 1.19 17.45
C PRO A 274 4.27 1.05 17.03
N PHE A 275 3.41 0.77 18.01
CA PHE A 275 1.98 0.70 17.85
C PHE A 275 1.31 1.08 19.19
N PRO A 276 1.24 2.37 19.53
CA PRO A 276 0.81 2.81 20.87
C PRO A 276 -0.59 2.34 21.25
N SER A 277 -1.52 2.28 20.31
CA SER A 277 -2.91 1.86 20.53
C SER A 277 -3.14 0.35 20.40
N GLU A 278 -2.09 -0.48 20.37
CA GLU A 278 -2.19 -1.94 20.25
C GLU A 278 -2.96 -2.56 21.44
N LEU A 279 -3.74 -3.59 21.14
CA LEU A 279 -4.55 -4.33 22.10
C LEU A 279 -4.04 -5.75 22.28
N PHE A 280 -3.95 -6.17 23.55
CA PHE A 280 -3.52 -7.51 23.95
C PHE A 280 -4.65 -8.24 24.73
N ASP A 281 -5.89 -7.83 24.50
CA ASP A 281 -7.09 -8.31 25.19
C ASP A 281 -8.08 -8.98 24.21
N GLU A 282 -9.23 -9.41 24.74
CA GLU A 282 -10.30 -10.03 23.98
C GLU A 282 -10.84 -9.15 22.84
N ILE A 283 -10.73 -7.81 22.96
CA ILE A 283 -11.15 -6.90 21.90
C ILE A 283 -10.15 -6.95 20.75
N GLY A 284 -8.84 -6.98 21.03
CA GLY A 284 -7.80 -7.16 20.02
C GLY A 284 -7.99 -8.48 19.26
N ASP A 285 -8.25 -9.59 19.95
CA ASP A 285 -8.52 -10.89 19.35
C ASP A 285 -9.80 -10.86 18.49
N ARG A 286 -10.85 -10.18 18.97
CA ARG A 286 -12.09 -9.99 18.22
C ARG A 286 -11.85 -9.22 16.92
N LEU A 287 -11.13 -8.08 16.98
CA LEU A 287 -10.81 -7.30 15.79
C LEU A 287 -10.03 -8.13 14.77
N ALA A 288 -9.04 -8.90 15.22
CA ALA A 288 -8.26 -9.79 14.37
C ALA A 288 -9.12 -10.86 13.69
N LYS A 289 -10.01 -11.50 14.46
CA LYS A 289 -10.86 -12.58 13.97
C LYS A 289 -11.97 -12.08 13.04
N VAL A 290 -12.77 -11.10 13.46
CA VAL A 290 -13.88 -10.55 12.68
C VAL A 290 -13.37 -9.81 11.45
N GLY A 291 -12.29 -9.04 11.62
CA GLY A 291 -11.64 -8.33 10.53
C GLY A 291 -10.86 -9.23 9.57
N ASN A 292 -10.71 -10.53 9.88
CA ASN A 292 -9.83 -11.42 9.12
C ASN A 292 -8.45 -10.81 8.86
N GLU A 293 -7.81 -10.36 9.96
CA GLU A 293 -6.59 -9.55 9.91
C GLU A 293 -5.35 -10.42 9.72
N PHE A 294 -5.19 -10.92 8.49
CA PHE A 294 -4.01 -11.64 8.00
C PHE A 294 -3.48 -10.96 6.74
N GLY A 295 -2.16 -10.90 6.61
CA GLY A 295 -1.51 -10.29 5.45
C GLY A 295 -1.82 -11.05 4.17
N SER A 296 -2.40 -10.40 3.17
CA SER A 296 -2.78 -11.01 1.88
C SER A 296 -1.59 -11.61 1.11
N THR A 297 -0.38 -11.08 1.32
CA THR A 297 0.86 -11.54 0.65
C THR A 297 1.62 -12.57 1.46
N THR A 298 1.69 -12.44 2.79
CA THR A 298 2.55 -13.26 3.65
C THR A 298 1.77 -14.19 4.58
N GLY A 299 0.45 -14.04 4.68
CA GLY A 299 -0.39 -14.78 5.63
C GLY A 299 -0.13 -14.47 7.11
N ARG A 300 0.79 -13.54 7.43
CA ARG A 300 1.12 -13.19 8.82
C ARG A 300 -0.06 -12.50 9.49
N ALA A 301 -0.33 -12.85 10.76
CA ALA A 301 -1.31 -12.16 11.58
C ALA A 301 -0.93 -10.68 11.74
N ARG A 302 -1.94 -9.81 11.67
CA ARG A 302 -1.79 -8.39 11.97
C ARG A 302 -2.04 -8.14 13.44
N ARG A 303 -1.21 -7.33 14.05
CA ARG A 303 -1.45 -6.71 15.35
C ARG A 303 -2.64 -5.77 15.21
N CYS A 304 -3.55 -5.75 16.17
CA CYS A 304 -4.76 -4.93 16.12
C CYS A 304 -4.79 -3.95 17.28
N GLY A 305 -5.38 -2.78 17.09
CA GLY A 305 -5.49 -1.76 18.12
C GLY A 305 -6.61 -0.76 17.80
N TRP A 306 -6.95 0.06 18.80
CA TRP A 306 -7.91 1.13 18.61
C TRP A 306 -7.40 2.18 17.59
N ILE A 307 -8.35 2.92 17.02
CA ILE A 307 -8.02 4.04 16.12
C ILE A 307 -7.10 5.04 16.84
N ASP A 308 -6.09 5.54 16.14
CA ASP A 308 -5.04 6.42 16.66
C ASP A 308 -5.16 7.79 15.97
N ILE A 309 -5.73 8.76 16.70
CA ILE A 309 -6.00 10.10 16.15
C ILE A 309 -4.73 10.91 15.91
N PRO A 310 -3.74 10.97 16.84
CA PRO A 310 -2.45 11.61 16.57
C PRO A 310 -1.77 11.11 15.30
N ALA A 311 -1.69 9.80 15.14
CA ALA A 311 -1.08 9.18 13.96
C ALA A 311 -1.85 9.50 12.65
N LEU A 312 -3.19 9.52 12.70
CA LEU A 312 -4.01 9.92 11.54
C LEU A 312 -3.86 11.39 11.20
N LYS A 313 -3.89 12.31 12.17
CA LYS A 313 -3.66 13.74 11.97
C LYS A 313 -2.31 13.99 11.31
N TYR A 314 -1.27 13.34 11.82
CA TYR A 314 0.06 13.41 11.21
C TYR A 314 0.03 12.96 9.75
N ALA A 315 -0.55 11.79 9.47
CA ALA A 315 -0.65 11.26 8.11
C ALA A 315 -1.49 12.16 7.18
N ILE A 316 -2.59 12.75 7.66
CA ILE A 316 -3.42 13.72 6.94
C ILE A 316 -2.59 14.94 6.55
N ASN A 317 -1.85 15.51 7.51
CA ASN A 317 -1.08 16.74 7.31
C ASN A 317 0.06 16.56 6.30
N ILE A 318 0.89 15.51 6.43
CA ILE A 318 2.02 15.28 5.52
C ILE A 318 1.57 14.94 4.09
N ASN A 319 0.33 14.47 3.92
CA ASN A 319 -0.22 14.10 2.62
C ASN A 319 -1.09 15.21 2.00
N GLY A 320 -1.52 16.21 2.77
CA GLY A 320 -2.48 17.19 2.31
C GLY A 320 -3.82 16.54 1.91
N VAL A 321 -4.30 15.62 2.75
CA VAL A 321 -5.54 14.87 2.48
C VAL A 321 -6.72 15.82 2.40
N THR A 322 -7.52 15.68 1.34
CA THR A 322 -8.71 16.50 1.09
C THR A 322 -10.00 15.76 1.42
N GLN A 323 -9.97 14.44 1.35
CA GLN A 323 -11.12 13.57 1.65
C GLN A 323 -10.65 12.27 2.31
N LEU A 324 -11.41 11.81 3.29
CA LEU A 324 -11.18 10.56 4.00
C LEU A 324 -12.11 9.45 3.50
N ILE A 325 -11.59 8.23 3.54
CA ILE A 325 -12.33 7.00 3.24
C ILE A 325 -12.16 6.04 4.40
N MET A 326 -13.25 5.78 5.12
CA MET A 326 -13.25 4.88 6.27
C MET A 326 -13.55 3.45 5.85
N MET A 327 -12.66 2.53 6.19
CA MET A 327 -12.76 1.12 5.89
C MET A 327 -13.13 0.29 7.12
N LYS A 328 -13.80 -0.84 6.88
CA LYS A 328 -14.05 -1.85 7.91
C LYS A 328 -14.87 -1.36 9.12
N ALA A 329 -15.83 -0.47 8.89
CA ALA A 329 -16.77 -0.05 9.92
C ALA A 329 -17.62 -1.22 10.47
N ASP A 330 -17.89 -2.21 9.62
CA ASP A 330 -18.58 -3.47 9.95
C ASP A 330 -17.90 -4.28 11.05
N VAL A 331 -16.56 -4.24 11.11
CA VAL A 331 -15.76 -5.01 12.09
C VAL A 331 -16.02 -4.55 13.53
N LEU A 332 -16.36 -3.28 13.72
CA LEU A 332 -16.70 -2.73 15.03
C LEU A 332 -18.13 -3.09 15.51
N SER A 333 -18.98 -3.66 14.64
CA SER A 333 -20.33 -4.09 15.00
C SER A 333 -20.31 -5.12 16.13
N GLY A 334 -21.16 -4.92 17.15
CA GLY A 334 -21.25 -5.76 18.33
C GLY A 334 -20.26 -5.43 19.45
N ILE A 335 -19.52 -4.34 19.34
CA ILE A 335 -18.74 -3.75 20.42
C ILE A 335 -19.62 -2.70 21.11
N ASP A 336 -19.78 -2.78 22.43
CA ASP A 336 -20.63 -1.86 23.18
C ASP A 336 -19.96 -0.49 23.39
N THR A 337 -18.68 -0.47 23.64
CA THR A 337 -17.87 0.75 23.83
C THR A 337 -16.65 0.72 22.91
N ILE A 338 -16.60 1.64 21.96
CA ILE A 338 -15.46 1.84 21.06
C ILE A 338 -14.53 2.88 21.70
N LYS A 339 -13.22 2.64 21.64
CA LYS A 339 -12.23 3.60 22.14
C LYS A 339 -11.45 4.19 20.98
N ALA A 340 -11.03 5.45 21.16
CA ALA A 340 -10.17 6.15 20.21
C ALA A 340 -9.03 6.81 21.00
N CYS A 341 -7.78 6.54 20.62
CA CYS A 341 -6.63 7.22 21.17
C CYS A 341 -6.61 8.67 20.70
N THR A 342 -6.81 9.61 21.62
CA THR A 342 -6.91 11.05 21.29
C THR A 342 -5.59 11.79 21.44
N HIS A 343 -4.71 11.32 22.30
CA HIS A 343 -3.37 11.84 22.57
C HIS A 343 -2.54 10.80 23.30
N TYR A 344 -1.27 11.08 23.53
CA TYR A 344 -0.40 10.28 24.37
C TYR A 344 0.02 11.05 25.62
N GLU A 345 0.34 10.33 26.66
CA GLU A 345 1.11 10.84 27.80
C GLU A 345 2.54 10.30 27.73
N LEU A 346 3.51 11.19 27.83
CA LEU A 346 4.93 10.86 27.87
C LEU A 346 5.57 11.54 29.09
N ASN A 347 6.02 10.73 30.06
CA ASN A 347 6.62 11.22 31.28
C ASN A 347 5.74 12.22 32.09
N GLY A 348 4.41 12.09 31.99
CA GLY A 348 3.44 12.97 32.66
C GLY A 348 3.05 14.22 31.82
N GLU A 349 3.58 14.38 30.62
CA GLU A 349 3.21 15.45 29.69
C GLU A 349 2.33 14.90 28.58
N GLN A 350 1.26 15.63 28.22
CA GLN A 350 0.42 15.32 27.10
C GLN A 350 1.10 15.72 25.79
N ILE A 351 1.13 14.78 24.81
CA ILE A 351 1.63 15.03 23.46
C ILE A 351 0.62 14.50 22.42
N ASP A 352 0.59 15.10 21.25
CA ASP A 352 -0.32 14.76 20.13
C ASP A 352 0.41 14.26 18.88
N TYR A 353 1.63 13.75 19.05
CA TYR A 353 2.47 13.20 17.97
C TYR A 353 3.24 11.98 18.47
N LEU A 354 3.65 11.09 17.56
CA LEU A 354 4.59 10.01 17.85
C LEU A 354 5.99 10.61 18.00
N PRO A 355 6.64 10.44 19.18
CA PRO A 355 7.99 10.96 19.38
C PRO A 355 9.00 10.22 18.50
N PHE A 356 10.12 10.89 18.20
CA PHE A 356 11.20 10.32 17.38
C PHE A 356 11.84 9.08 18.03
N GLU A 357 12.04 9.14 19.34
CA GLU A 357 12.58 8.01 20.11
C GLU A 357 11.46 7.04 20.46
N ASP A 358 11.73 5.74 20.27
CA ASP A 358 10.86 4.68 20.80
C ASP A 358 10.86 4.79 22.33
N ASN A 359 9.70 5.02 22.91
CA ASN A 359 9.59 5.36 24.32
C ASN A 359 8.65 4.40 25.03
N GLU A 360 9.22 3.52 25.88
CA GLU A 360 8.46 2.57 26.69
C GLU A 360 7.45 3.25 27.63
N ASN A 361 7.63 4.55 27.92
CA ASN A 361 6.73 5.36 28.76
C ASN A 361 5.61 6.06 27.99
N LEU A 362 5.46 5.80 26.69
CA LEU A 362 4.39 6.36 25.88
C LEU A 362 3.06 5.66 26.19
N ILE A 363 2.12 6.38 26.79
CA ILE A 363 0.83 5.84 27.22
C ILE A 363 -0.29 6.45 26.35
N PRO A 364 -1.06 5.63 25.60
CA PRO A 364 -2.21 6.13 24.84
C PRO A 364 -3.37 6.47 25.78
N VAL A 365 -3.97 7.64 25.56
CA VAL A 365 -5.15 8.11 26.31
C VAL A 365 -6.38 8.03 25.41
N TYR A 366 -7.43 7.40 25.93
CA TYR A 366 -8.59 7.04 25.13
C TYR A 366 -9.84 7.86 25.49
N LYS A 367 -10.56 8.27 24.46
CA LYS A 367 -11.97 8.67 24.55
C LYS A 367 -12.85 7.45 24.30
N GLU A 368 -13.88 7.27 25.10
CA GLU A 368 -14.92 6.28 24.89
C GLU A 368 -16.06 6.82 24.05
N LEU A 369 -16.52 6.01 23.11
CA LEU A 369 -17.60 6.33 22.17
C LEU A 369 -18.62 5.18 22.19
N GLN A 370 -19.89 5.53 21.96
CA GLN A 370 -20.95 4.53 21.88
C GLN A 370 -20.74 3.61 20.68
N GLY A 371 -20.72 2.29 20.91
CA GLY A 371 -20.68 1.30 19.86
C GLY A 371 -22.07 0.98 19.29
N TRP A 372 -22.10 0.04 18.36
CA TRP A 372 -23.33 -0.39 17.66
C TRP A 372 -23.39 -1.90 17.49
N LYS A 373 -24.63 -2.43 17.37
CA LYS A 373 -24.88 -3.89 17.25
C LYS A 373 -25.41 -4.31 15.88
N MET A 374 -25.76 -3.35 15.03
CA MET A 374 -26.32 -3.61 13.71
C MET A 374 -25.26 -4.21 12.77
N ASP A 375 -25.62 -5.19 11.97
CA ASP A 375 -24.82 -5.65 10.83
C ASP A 375 -24.86 -4.57 9.74
N LEU A 376 -23.73 -3.89 9.53
CA LEU A 376 -23.63 -2.81 8.55
C LEU A 376 -23.52 -3.32 7.11
N MET A 377 -23.19 -4.59 6.89
CA MET A 377 -23.00 -5.16 5.54
C MET A 377 -24.27 -5.18 4.70
N GLN A 378 -25.44 -5.05 5.33
CA GLN A 378 -26.75 -5.05 4.68
C GLN A 378 -27.24 -3.63 4.33
N LEU A 379 -26.48 -2.59 4.66
CA LEU A 379 -26.87 -1.21 4.39
C LEU A 379 -26.70 -0.88 2.90
N GLU A 380 -27.76 -0.30 2.33
CA GLU A 380 -27.72 0.27 0.97
C GLU A 380 -27.37 1.77 0.98
N ASN A 381 -27.60 2.41 2.12
CA ASN A 381 -27.42 3.85 2.27
C ASN A 381 -26.93 4.18 3.69
N LEU A 382 -26.01 5.11 3.81
CA LEU A 382 -25.46 5.52 5.11
C LEU A 382 -26.53 6.15 6.04
N SER A 383 -27.58 6.77 5.49
CA SER A 383 -28.70 7.30 6.29
C SER A 383 -29.49 6.25 7.07
N GLN A 384 -29.37 4.96 6.72
CA GLN A 384 -29.98 3.83 7.42
C GLN A 384 -29.14 3.35 8.59
N ALA A 385 -27.91 3.86 8.74
CA ALA A 385 -27.01 3.45 9.80
C ALA A 385 -27.53 3.88 11.18
N PRO A 386 -27.23 3.11 12.23
CA PRO A 386 -27.53 3.50 13.60
C PRO A 386 -26.92 4.87 13.95
N LYS A 387 -27.61 5.63 14.81
CA LYS A 387 -27.13 6.93 15.27
C LYS A 387 -25.68 6.88 15.77
N ALA A 388 -25.31 5.82 16.51
CA ALA A 388 -23.95 5.66 17.03
C ALA A 388 -22.88 5.61 15.91
N VAL A 389 -23.19 5.00 14.75
CA VAL A 389 -22.29 5.00 13.58
C VAL A 389 -22.16 6.41 13.01
N LEU A 390 -23.27 7.12 12.85
CA LEU A 390 -23.26 8.49 12.33
C LEU A 390 -22.53 9.45 13.29
N ASP A 391 -22.76 9.32 14.59
CA ASP A 391 -22.07 10.08 15.63
C ASP A 391 -20.56 9.80 15.62
N TYR A 392 -20.16 8.52 15.44
CA TYR A 392 -18.75 8.12 15.32
C TYR A 392 -18.08 8.78 14.11
N ILE A 393 -18.73 8.72 12.93
CA ILE A 393 -18.24 9.35 11.71
C ILE A 393 -18.11 10.86 11.87
N THR A 394 -19.15 11.52 12.40
CA THR A 394 -19.15 12.96 12.61
C THR A 394 -18.06 13.39 13.59
N TRP A 395 -17.90 12.64 14.69
CA TRP A 395 -16.83 12.90 15.65
C TRP A 395 -15.45 12.75 15.02
N LEU A 396 -15.24 11.72 14.16
CA LEU A 396 -13.97 11.58 13.44
C LEU A 396 -13.70 12.76 12.50
N GLU A 397 -14.71 13.22 11.74
CA GLU A 397 -14.55 14.39 10.87
C GLU A 397 -14.20 15.65 11.67
N ASP A 398 -14.85 15.86 12.80
CA ASP A 398 -14.59 17.01 13.68
C ASP A 398 -13.16 16.99 14.21
N VAL A 399 -12.67 15.83 14.71
CA VAL A 399 -11.33 15.78 15.29
C VAL A 399 -10.22 15.72 14.24
N LEU A 400 -10.48 15.13 13.06
CA LEU A 400 -9.52 15.02 11.95
C LEU A 400 -9.57 16.24 11.01
N GLU A 401 -10.55 17.13 11.18
CA GLU A 401 -10.75 18.35 10.38
C GLU A 401 -10.81 18.07 8.86
N THR A 402 -11.28 16.87 8.49
CA THR A 402 -11.31 16.40 7.10
C THR A 402 -12.55 15.55 6.87
N PRO A 403 -13.34 15.79 5.78
CA PRO A 403 -14.59 15.09 5.54
C PRO A 403 -14.38 13.63 5.18
N ILE A 404 -15.24 12.74 5.66
CA ILE A 404 -15.31 11.33 5.29
C ILE A 404 -16.36 11.18 4.17
N SER A 405 -15.93 10.99 2.94
CA SER A 405 -16.81 10.91 1.77
C SER A 405 -17.31 9.49 1.45
N ILE A 406 -16.60 8.48 1.92
CA ILE A 406 -16.92 7.06 1.66
C ILE A 406 -16.72 6.24 2.93
N VAL A 407 -17.67 5.32 3.18
CA VAL A 407 -17.61 4.35 4.28
C VAL A 407 -17.75 2.95 3.70
N SER A 408 -16.76 2.10 3.90
CA SER A 408 -16.79 0.68 3.52
C SER A 408 -17.33 -0.15 4.69
N VAL A 409 -18.35 -0.94 4.42
CA VAL A 409 -19.08 -1.77 5.40
C VAL A 409 -19.00 -3.27 5.11
N GLY A 410 -18.03 -3.68 4.30
CA GLY A 410 -17.76 -5.08 3.97
C GLY A 410 -16.72 -5.24 2.88
N PRO A 411 -16.35 -6.45 2.47
CA PRO A 411 -15.27 -6.70 1.52
C PRO A 411 -15.62 -6.46 0.04
N ASP A 412 -16.89 -6.72 -0.36
CA ASP A 412 -17.34 -6.56 -1.75
C ASP A 412 -17.42 -5.09 -2.18
N ARG A 413 -17.18 -4.81 -3.47
CA ARG A 413 -17.26 -3.45 -4.03
C ARG A 413 -18.61 -2.78 -3.78
N LYS A 414 -19.71 -3.54 -3.77
CA LYS A 414 -21.07 -3.05 -3.53
C LYS A 414 -21.30 -2.59 -2.08
N GLN A 415 -20.49 -3.09 -1.14
CA GLN A 415 -20.54 -2.71 0.28
C GLN A 415 -19.74 -1.43 0.54
N THR A 416 -20.02 -0.42 -0.27
CA THR A 416 -19.36 0.90 -0.23
C THR A 416 -20.43 1.98 -0.26
N LEU A 417 -20.54 2.73 0.83
CA LEU A 417 -21.56 3.76 1.03
C LEU A 417 -20.95 5.16 0.83
N TYR A 418 -21.63 5.99 0.09
CA TYR A 418 -21.24 7.38 -0.13
C TYR A 418 -21.97 8.29 0.88
N ARG A 419 -21.30 9.37 1.29
CA ARG A 419 -21.84 10.39 2.19
C ARG A 419 -22.14 11.68 1.45
#